data_d806418bc06b473196bb1e01805197a5
#
_entry.id   d806418bc06b473196bb1e01805197a5
#
_cell.length_a   1.000
_cell.length_b   1.000
_cell.length_c   1.000
_cell.angle_alpha   90.00
_cell.angle_beta   90.00
_cell.angle_gamma   90.00
#
_symmetry.space_group_name_H-M   'P 1'
#
loop_
_entity.id
_entity.type
_entity.pdbx_description
1 polymer ?
#
loop_
_entity_poly.entity_id
_entity_poly.type
_entity_poly.pdbx_seq_one_letter_code
_entity_poly.pdbx_strand_id
1 'polypeptide(L)'
;MNRSNGISLSGVPGDSDGIYGRVIDIIMDANHVEYNERGASSSLYGVFFREIGRPYDEDRDVKTDFAYSQTDGSLRIPLKGEVVKIESQPSTDRDKNAKATTQYWTRVVNMWNHPQHSASPLGSVDENDFGEDFKETTDVNPLQGFPGDVLMEGRHGNSLRMGGTNFTSNIFSDEENNGKPFTILKVGQEPLEPHFNPTVEEINKDKSSIYMMSDHKVGLIESNVNILGYKPGDEPDTAEAYKGPQIVINSDRLFFNAREESVFISGKEEIGLAADKIVFNGNEYVGMDAKRIFLGTNSYDEDEPALKGATTKQWLNDLVTYLDLTAQVLSVTPPAGTPFA
;
A
#
# COMPACT_ATOMS: atom_id res chain seq x y z
N MET A 1 47.84 19.73 37.50
CA MET A 1 47.83 20.51 36.26
C MET A 1 47.76 19.54 35.08
N ASN A 2 46.57 19.21 34.64
CA ASN A 2 46.36 18.45 33.41
C ASN A 2 45.66 19.34 32.41
N ARG A 3 46.37 19.76 31.39
CA ARG A 3 45.82 20.46 30.25
C ARG A 3 45.29 19.38 29.29
N SER A 4 43.96 19.30 29.15
CA SER A 4 43.33 18.59 28.05
C SER A 4 43.57 19.36 26.76
N ASN A 5 44.43 18.86 25.89
CA ASN A 5 44.57 19.37 24.55
C ASN A 5 43.30 18.97 23.76
N GLY A 6 42.34 19.85 23.71
CA GLY A 6 41.27 19.77 22.72
C GLY A 6 41.87 20.00 21.34
N ILE A 7 41.87 18.96 20.51
CA ILE A 7 42.19 19.07 19.08
C ILE A 7 41.01 19.84 18.47
N SER A 8 41.19 21.10 18.22
CA SER A 8 40.31 21.88 17.35
C SER A 8 40.55 21.41 15.91
N LEU A 9 39.63 20.72 15.33
CA LEU A 9 39.57 20.40 13.89
C LEU A 9 39.09 21.61 13.08
N SER A 10 39.62 22.77 13.34
CA SER A 10 39.43 23.97 12.52
C SER A 10 40.46 23.97 11.39
N GLY A 11 40.11 23.38 10.23
CA GLY A 11 41.04 23.41 9.10
C GLY A 11 40.60 22.66 7.85
N VAL A 12 39.37 22.19 7.74
CA VAL A 12 38.84 21.69 6.46
C VAL A 12 37.95 22.80 5.88
N PRO A 13 38.34 23.45 4.78
CA PRO A 13 37.46 24.39 4.11
C PRO A 13 36.33 23.58 3.44
N GLY A 14 35.12 23.66 3.97
CA GLY A 14 33.96 23.12 3.28
C GLY A 14 32.93 22.35 4.08
N ASP A 15 33.16 22.03 5.34
CA ASP A 15 32.10 21.48 6.21
C ASP A 15 31.47 22.64 6.98
N SER A 16 30.50 23.32 6.33
CA SER A 16 29.60 24.18 7.05
C SER A 16 28.75 23.27 7.92
N ASP A 17 29.07 23.16 9.21
CA ASP A 17 28.20 22.57 10.19
C ASP A 17 26.82 23.23 10.03
N GLY A 18 25.87 22.51 9.42
CA GLY A 18 24.53 23.05 9.19
C GLY A 18 23.91 23.43 10.52
N ILE A 19 23.07 24.45 10.53
CA ILE A 19 22.31 24.84 11.71
C ILE A 19 21.05 23.96 11.83
N TYR A 20 20.50 23.90 13.02
CA TYR A 20 19.24 23.21 13.28
C TYR A 20 18.16 24.26 13.54
N GLY A 21 17.02 24.12 12.85
CA GLY A 21 15.90 25.03 12.98
C GLY A 21 14.62 24.31 13.39
N ARG A 22 13.90 24.87 14.36
CA ARG A 22 12.54 24.43 14.67
C ARG A 22 11.57 25.06 13.69
N VAL A 23 10.80 24.26 13.00
CA VAL A 23 9.82 24.70 12.00
C VAL A 23 8.66 25.43 12.67
N ILE A 24 8.37 26.62 12.20
CA ILE A 24 7.27 27.47 12.69
C ILE A 24 6.14 27.48 11.69
N ASP A 25 6.48 27.60 10.40
CA ASP A 25 5.50 27.60 9.32
C ASP A 25 6.09 27.00 8.04
N ILE A 26 5.23 26.62 7.10
CA ILE A 26 5.62 25.95 5.87
C ILE A 26 4.78 26.47 4.71
N ILE A 27 5.42 26.78 3.61
CA ILE A 27 4.70 27.12 2.38
C ILE A 27 4.22 25.82 1.71
N MET A 28 2.96 25.45 1.95
CA MET A 28 2.38 24.22 1.41
C MET A 28 1.78 24.38 0.01
N ASP A 29 1.26 25.57 -0.30
CA ASP A 29 0.59 25.85 -1.56
C ASP A 29 0.66 27.34 -1.94
N ALA A 30 0.06 27.66 -3.09
CA ALA A 30 0.04 29.02 -3.62
C ALA A 30 -0.83 30.02 -2.83
N ASN A 31 -1.64 29.56 -1.89
CA ASN A 31 -2.49 30.40 -1.05
C ASN A 31 -1.73 30.96 0.16
N HIS A 32 -0.54 30.43 0.43
CA HIS A 32 0.29 30.94 1.52
C HIS A 32 0.69 32.41 1.29
N VAL A 33 0.58 33.25 2.33
CA VAL A 33 0.78 34.70 2.24
C VAL A 33 2.16 35.08 1.69
N GLU A 34 3.21 34.32 2.01
CA GLU A 34 4.58 34.56 1.58
C GLU A 34 4.95 33.85 0.26
N TYR A 35 4.05 33.09 -0.34
CA TYR A 35 4.34 32.27 -1.53
C TYR A 35 4.98 33.08 -2.66
N ASN A 36 4.32 34.17 -3.06
CA ASN A 36 4.79 35.00 -4.18
C ASN A 36 6.06 35.78 -3.80
N GLU A 37 6.19 36.25 -2.57
CA GLU A 37 7.33 37.02 -2.09
C GLU A 37 8.61 36.18 -2.02
N ARG A 38 8.49 34.87 -1.78
CA ARG A 38 9.60 33.92 -1.69
C ARG A 38 9.96 33.22 -2.99
N GLY A 39 9.34 33.60 -4.10
CA GLY A 39 9.67 33.07 -5.44
C GLY A 39 8.67 32.09 -6.02
N ALA A 40 7.42 32.16 -5.57
CA ALA A 40 6.31 31.34 -6.05
C ALA A 40 6.60 29.84 -5.98
N SER A 41 6.53 29.13 -7.10
CA SER A 41 6.72 27.67 -7.12
C SER A 41 8.05 27.18 -6.53
N SER A 42 9.10 28.01 -6.55
CA SER A 42 10.39 27.64 -5.95
C SER A 42 10.38 27.67 -4.43
N SER A 43 9.41 28.36 -3.81
CA SER A 43 9.26 28.43 -2.36
C SER A 43 8.41 27.29 -1.76
N LEU A 44 7.79 26.45 -2.60
CA LEU A 44 7.00 25.31 -2.12
C LEU A 44 7.83 24.44 -1.20
N TYR A 45 7.20 24.04 -0.08
CA TYR A 45 7.81 23.26 1.00
C TYR A 45 8.98 23.97 1.70
N GLY A 46 9.21 25.24 1.42
CA GLY A 46 10.10 26.07 2.20
C GLY A 46 9.56 26.28 3.62
N VAL A 47 10.44 26.36 4.58
CA VAL A 47 10.11 26.45 6.01
C VAL A 47 10.52 27.78 6.60
N PHE A 48 9.65 28.35 7.42
CA PHE A 48 9.99 29.39 8.38
C PHE A 48 10.46 28.71 9.66
N PHE A 49 11.59 29.10 10.18
CA PHE A 49 12.19 28.39 11.31
C PHE A 49 12.82 29.36 12.35
N ARG A 50 12.96 28.84 13.57
CA ARG A 50 13.75 29.42 14.61
C ARG A 50 15.00 28.57 14.84
N GLU A 51 16.16 29.15 14.76
CA GLU A 51 17.42 28.45 15.01
C GLU A 51 17.50 27.98 16.47
N ILE A 52 17.86 26.71 16.64
CA ILE A 52 18.04 26.09 17.95
C ILE A 52 19.42 26.50 18.51
N GLY A 53 19.44 26.90 19.79
CA GLY A 53 20.67 27.33 20.47
C GLY A 53 20.98 28.80 20.38
N ARG A 54 20.19 29.59 19.65
CA ARG A 54 20.26 31.04 19.77
C ARG A 54 19.41 31.51 20.93
N PRO A 55 19.85 32.58 21.65
CA PRO A 55 19.01 33.25 22.62
C PRO A 55 17.70 33.71 21.97
N TYR A 56 16.61 33.60 22.69
CA TYR A 56 15.32 34.11 22.25
C TYR A 56 15.39 35.63 22.12
N ASP A 57 15.13 36.13 20.95
CA ASP A 57 15.00 37.56 20.67
C ASP A 57 13.53 37.82 20.32
N GLU A 58 12.80 38.48 21.23
CA GLU A 58 11.38 38.79 21.07
C GLU A 58 11.10 39.75 19.91
N ASP A 59 12.09 40.60 19.56
CA ASP A 59 11.95 41.61 18.52
C ASP A 59 12.24 41.08 17.10
N ARG A 60 12.70 39.82 16.98
CA ARG A 60 13.04 39.26 15.69
C ARG A 60 11.81 38.71 14.97
N ASP A 61 11.51 39.28 13.82
CA ASP A 61 10.46 38.79 12.96
C ASP A 61 10.78 37.35 12.52
N VAL A 62 9.93 36.42 12.89
CA VAL A 62 10.04 34.98 12.54
C VAL A 62 10.16 34.76 11.03
N LYS A 63 9.57 35.63 10.24
CA LYS A 63 9.59 35.60 8.77
C LYS A 63 10.97 35.83 8.15
N THR A 64 11.93 36.33 8.92
CA THR A 64 13.29 36.55 8.40
C THR A 64 14.11 35.30 8.27
N ASP A 65 13.80 34.22 9.03
CA ASP A 65 14.50 32.96 8.98
C ASP A 65 13.71 31.99 8.10
N PHE A 66 14.11 31.90 6.84
CA PHE A 66 13.47 31.08 5.83
C PHE A 66 14.49 30.20 5.11
N ALA A 67 14.15 28.92 4.95
CA ALA A 67 14.94 27.96 4.19
C ALA A 67 14.09 27.28 3.10
N TYR A 68 14.61 27.24 1.89
CA TYR A 68 14.00 26.52 0.79
C TYR A 68 14.11 25.00 1.00
N SER A 69 13.21 24.25 0.38
CA SER A 69 13.33 22.79 0.37
C SER A 69 14.45 22.36 -0.57
N GLN A 70 15.37 21.54 -0.06
CA GLN A 70 16.32 20.83 -0.92
C GLN A 70 15.97 19.34 -0.90
N THR A 71 15.46 18.85 -2.01
CA THR A 71 15.09 17.45 -2.16
C THR A 71 15.84 16.83 -3.33
N ASP A 72 16.26 15.60 -3.15
CA ASP A 72 16.96 14.77 -4.13
C ASP A 72 16.07 13.64 -4.68
N GLY A 73 14.75 13.90 -4.77
CA GLY A 73 13.76 12.93 -5.25
C GLY A 73 12.95 12.24 -4.16
N SER A 74 13.31 12.43 -2.88
CA SER A 74 12.53 11.97 -1.73
C SER A 74 12.20 13.15 -0.82
N LEU A 75 10.93 13.47 -0.67
CA LEU A 75 10.47 14.60 0.14
C LEU A 75 9.73 14.09 1.38
N ARG A 76 10.28 14.34 2.56
CA ARG A 76 9.58 14.20 3.83
C ARG A 76 9.25 15.60 4.35
N ILE A 77 8.02 16.04 4.16
CA ILE A 77 7.57 17.34 4.62
C ILE A 77 7.56 17.36 6.15
N PRO A 78 8.23 18.33 6.79
CA PRO A 78 8.23 18.46 8.24
C PRO A 78 6.84 18.87 8.74
N LEU A 79 6.58 18.65 10.01
CA LEU A 79 5.48 19.27 10.73
C LEU A 79 5.95 20.57 11.38
N LYS A 80 5.02 21.49 11.64
CA LYS A 80 5.29 22.62 12.52
C LYS A 80 5.75 22.09 13.89
N GLY A 81 6.77 22.68 14.48
CA GLY A 81 7.40 22.22 15.72
C GLY A 81 8.53 21.20 15.55
N GLU A 82 8.62 20.51 14.42
CA GLU A 82 9.75 19.62 14.15
C GLU A 82 11.05 20.39 13.91
N VAL A 83 12.15 19.68 14.05
CA VAL A 83 13.49 20.21 13.80
C VAL A 83 13.97 19.74 12.44
N VAL A 84 14.50 20.69 11.68
CA VAL A 84 15.13 20.41 10.38
C VAL A 84 16.60 20.82 10.41
N LYS A 85 17.43 20.10 9.66
CA LYS A 85 18.79 20.50 9.38
C LYS A 85 18.77 21.51 8.23
N ILE A 86 19.47 22.64 8.41
CA ILE A 86 19.53 23.73 7.46
C ILE A 86 20.99 23.93 7.04
N GLU A 87 21.20 23.99 5.75
CA GLU A 87 22.52 24.19 5.12
C GLU A 87 22.51 25.46 4.29
N SER A 88 23.60 26.22 4.36
CA SER A 88 23.78 27.42 3.56
C SER A 88 24.56 27.04 2.30
N GLN A 89 24.01 27.35 1.13
CA GLN A 89 24.65 27.11 -0.15
C GLN A 89 24.88 28.45 -0.89
N PRO A 90 25.88 28.54 -1.78
CA PRO A 90 26.04 29.72 -2.61
C PRO A 90 24.77 29.98 -3.41
N SER A 91 24.31 31.23 -3.42
CA SER A 91 23.16 31.61 -4.25
C SER A 91 23.47 31.39 -5.73
N THR A 92 22.52 30.80 -6.45
CA THR A 92 22.58 30.67 -7.92
C THR A 92 22.31 31.98 -8.64
N ASP A 93 21.84 33.02 -7.92
CA ASP A 93 21.60 34.35 -8.46
C ASP A 93 22.96 35.07 -8.64
N ARG A 94 23.57 34.88 -9.79
CA ARG A 94 24.89 35.40 -10.13
C ARG A 94 24.97 36.94 -10.23
N ASP A 95 23.83 37.62 -10.29
CA ASP A 95 23.82 39.05 -10.62
C ASP A 95 23.91 39.99 -9.41
N LYS A 96 23.77 39.49 -8.17
CA LYS A 96 23.64 40.42 -7.03
C LYS A 96 24.69 40.36 -5.94
N ASN A 97 25.45 39.31 -5.80
CA ASN A 97 26.65 39.27 -4.91
C ASN A 97 27.25 37.87 -4.85
N ALA A 98 28.50 37.71 -5.23
CA ALA A 98 29.23 36.44 -5.16
C ALA A 98 29.39 35.85 -3.75
N LYS A 99 28.86 36.55 -2.71
CA LYS A 99 28.85 36.11 -1.31
C LYS A 99 27.47 35.83 -0.74
N ALA A 100 26.41 36.01 -1.53
CA ALA A 100 25.06 35.70 -1.06
C ALA A 100 24.89 34.18 -0.91
N THR A 101 24.44 33.74 0.24
CA THR A 101 24.08 32.37 0.53
C THR A 101 22.56 32.23 0.63
N THR A 102 22.07 31.13 0.10
CA THR A 102 20.66 30.72 0.27
C THR A 102 20.60 29.57 1.25
N GLN A 103 19.63 29.61 2.15
CA GLN A 103 19.42 28.55 3.13
C GLN A 103 18.48 27.50 2.56
N TYR A 104 18.85 26.26 2.77
CA TYR A 104 18.06 25.08 2.37
C TYR A 104 17.90 24.14 3.57
N TRP A 105 16.70 23.66 3.80
CA TRP A 105 16.52 22.56 4.71
C TRP A 105 16.66 21.24 3.95
N THR A 106 17.34 20.27 4.55
CA THR A 106 17.75 19.04 3.88
C THR A 106 17.08 17.80 4.43
N ARG A 107 16.77 17.79 5.71
CA ARG A 107 16.12 16.65 6.36
C ARG A 107 15.45 17.04 7.67
N VAL A 108 14.43 16.28 8.04
CA VAL A 108 13.87 16.30 9.40
C VAL A 108 14.83 15.57 10.34
N VAL A 109 15.05 16.12 11.50
CA VAL A 109 15.97 15.57 12.50
C VAL A 109 15.18 15.02 13.68
N ASN A 110 15.46 13.77 14.02
CA ASN A 110 14.92 13.18 15.22
C ASN A 110 15.71 13.63 16.45
N MET A 111 15.10 14.49 17.24
CA MET A 111 15.72 15.02 18.46
C MET A 111 15.55 14.11 19.70
N TRP A 112 14.68 13.13 19.61
CA TRP A 112 14.25 12.31 20.75
C TRP A 112 14.99 10.98 20.88
N ASN A 113 16.04 10.77 20.08
CA ASN A 113 16.74 9.48 19.95
C ASN A 113 15.81 8.29 19.64
N HIS A 114 14.63 8.57 19.14
CA HIS A 114 13.70 7.53 18.75
C HIS A 114 13.94 7.13 17.30
N PRO A 115 14.02 5.84 16.97
CA PRO A 115 14.30 5.39 15.60
C PRO A 115 13.18 5.74 14.63
N GLN A 116 12.02 6.12 15.15
CA GLN A 116 10.86 6.47 14.36
C GLN A 116 10.46 7.92 14.52
N HIS A 117 10.09 8.47 13.40
CA HIS A 117 9.42 9.76 13.32
C HIS A 117 7.89 9.59 13.20
N SER A 118 7.32 8.64 13.92
CA SER A 118 5.87 8.43 13.96
C SER A 118 5.16 9.42 14.86
N ALA A 119 5.91 10.23 15.60
CA ALA A 119 5.32 11.31 16.35
C ALA A 119 4.50 12.24 15.46
N SER A 120 3.23 12.27 15.70
CA SER A 120 2.28 13.19 15.10
C SER A 120 1.53 13.88 16.21
N PRO A 121 1.32 15.20 16.13
CA PRO A 121 0.43 15.85 17.07
C PRO A 121 -0.96 15.25 16.91
N LEU A 122 -1.44 14.56 17.94
CA LEU A 122 -2.80 14.04 17.99
C LEU A 122 -3.78 15.21 18.20
N GLY A 123 -4.70 15.38 17.28
CA GLY A 123 -5.79 16.34 17.38
C GLY A 123 -5.43 17.72 16.79
N SER A 124 -6.37 18.64 16.87
CA SER A 124 -6.19 20.04 16.50
C SER A 124 -5.15 20.65 17.41
N VAL A 125 -3.92 20.67 16.93
CA VAL A 125 -2.88 21.47 17.55
C VAL A 125 -3.32 22.91 17.37
N ASP A 126 -3.65 23.57 18.47
CA ASP A 126 -3.86 25.00 18.46
C ASP A 126 -2.58 25.62 17.89
N GLU A 127 -2.68 26.45 16.87
CA GLU A 127 -1.51 26.99 16.14
C GLU A 127 -0.52 27.72 17.06
N ASN A 128 -0.94 28.01 18.29
CA ASN A 128 -0.15 28.67 19.32
C ASN A 128 0.51 27.72 20.33
N ASP A 129 0.18 26.43 20.31
CA ASP A 129 0.66 25.47 21.33
C ASP A 129 1.71 24.50 20.77
N PHE A 130 2.64 25.02 19.98
CA PHE A 130 3.90 24.31 19.68
C PHE A 130 4.86 24.37 20.88
N GLY A 131 4.26 24.35 22.07
CA GLY A 131 4.97 24.26 23.31
C GLY A 131 5.84 23.01 23.37
N GLU A 132 6.58 22.92 24.42
CA GLU A 132 7.67 22.02 24.72
C GLU A 132 7.35 20.51 24.57
N ASP A 133 6.10 20.13 24.35
CA ASP A 133 5.64 18.76 24.38
C ASP A 133 5.10 18.27 23.02
N PHE A 134 6.01 17.91 22.14
CA PHE A 134 5.67 17.13 20.98
C PHE A 134 5.43 15.66 21.45
N LYS A 135 4.18 15.24 21.53
CA LYS A 135 3.84 13.89 21.98
C LYS A 135 3.92 12.92 20.83
N GLU A 136 4.71 11.88 21.01
CA GLU A 136 4.72 10.77 20.08
C GLU A 136 3.37 10.03 20.11
N THR A 137 2.92 9.57 18.94
CA THR A 137 1.75 8.72 18.83
C THR A 137 2.09 7.34 19.37
N THR A 138 1.45 6.95 20.45
CA THR A 138 1.68 5.64 21.09
C THR A 138 1.10 4.46 20.31
N ASP A 139 0.24 4.74 19.32
CA ASP A 139 -0.47 3.73 18.54
C ASP A 139 0.35 3.18 17.35
N VAL A 140 1.56 3.69 17.15
CA VAL A 140 2.44 3.29 16.04
C VAL A 140 3.76 2.78 16.60
N ASN A 141 4.01 1.51 16.44
CA ASN A 141 5.26 0.88 16.83
C ASN A 141 6.30 0.94 15.70
N PRO A 142 7.60 1.07 16.02
CA PRO A 142 8.66 1.04 15.03
C PRO A 142 8.73 -0.28 14.28
N LEU A 143 9.09 -0.24 13.01
CA LEU A 143 9.43 -1.46 12.31
C LEU A 143 10.82 -1.95 12.72
N GLN A 144 10.89 -3.23 12.99
CA GLN A 144 12.15 -3.93 13.17
C GLN A 144 12.89 -3.99 11.83
N GLY A 145 14.00 -3.29 11.73
CA GLY A 145 14.90 -3.42 10.58
C GLY A 145 15.83 -4.63 10.75
N PHE A 146 16.18 -5.23 9.62
CA PHE A 146 17.21 -6.25 9.56
C PHE A 146 18.40 -5.73 8.76
N PRO A 147 19.64 -6.16 9.05
CA PRO A 147 20.80 -5.69 8.32
C PRO A 147 20.66 -5.89 6.82
N GLY A 148 20.83 -4.82 6.05
CA GLY A 148 20.68 -4.81 4.59
C GLY A 148 19.30 -4.44 4.07
N ASP A 149 18.29 -4.33 4.94
CA ASP A 149 16.97 -3.84 4.55
C ASP A 149 17.01 -2.36 4.18
N VAL A 150 16.15 -1.98 3.25
CA VAL A 150 15.76 -0.59 3.02
C VAL A 150 14.34 -0.41 3.55
N LEU A 151 14.19 0.45 4.56
CA LEU A 151 12.91 0.78 5.18
C LEU A 151 12.55 2.23 4.91
N MET A 152 11.33 2.44 4.45
CA MET A 152 10.71 3.77 4.36
C MET A 152 9.43 3.74 5.20
N GLU A 153 9.42 4.48 6.29
CA GLU A 153 8.29 4.53 7.22
C GLU A 153 7.62 5.88 7.20
N GLY A 154 6.30 5.86 7.10
CA GLY A 154 5.46 7.03 7.32
C GLY A 154 5.05 7.17 8.79
N ARG A 155 4.52 8.32 9.17
CA ARG A 155 4.18 8.68 10.56
C ARG A 155 3.02 7.89 11.17
N HIS A 156 2.22 7.24 10.33
CA HIS A 156 0.94 6.64 10.75
C HIS A 156 0.91 5.13 10.54
N GLY A 157 2.07 4.47 10.58
CA GLY A 157 2.17 3.02 10.46
C GLY A 157 2.09 2.48 9.03
N ASN A 158 2.30 3.33 8.04
CA ASN A 158 2.50 2.92 6.66
C ASN A 158 3.98 2.80 6.35
N SER A 159 4.35 1.82 5.54
CA SER A 159 5.76 1.53 5.25
C SER A 159 5.96 0.84 3.91
N LEU A 160 7.19 0.95 3.43
CA LEU A 160 7.76 0.16 2.35
C LEU A 160 9.05 -0.48 2.86
N ARG A 161 9.12 -1.80 2.79
CA ARG A 161 10.32 -2.58 3.06
C ARG A 161 10.81 -3.24 1.78
N MET A 162 12.09 -3.16 1.52
CA MET A 162 12.81 -3.99 0.56
C MET A 162 13.87 -4.77 1.33
N GLY A 163 13.76 -6.09 1.34
CA GLY A 163 14.60 -6.97 2.14
C GLY A 163 15.04 -8.22 1.36
N GLY A 164 15.65 -9.15 2.08
CA GLY A 164 16.14 -10.39 1.51
C GLY A 164 17.51 -10.80 2.04
N THR A 165 17.95 -10.16 3.11
CA THR A 165 19.24 -10.47 3.68
C THR A 165 19.25 -11.78 4.46
N ASN A 166 20.42 -12.33 4.48
CA ASN A 166 20.81 -13.63 4.93
C ASN A 166 21.17 -13.63 6.44
N PHE A 167 20.22 -13.32 7.28
CA PHE A 167 20.52 -13.35 8.72
C PHE A 167 19.53 -14.23 9.48
N THR A 168 20.07 -15.04 10.37
CA THR A 168 19.31 -15.92 11.27
C THR A 168 18.29 -15.20 12.16
N SER A 169 18.39 -13.87 12.26
CA SER A 169 17.45 -13.03 13.00
C SER A 169 16.35 -12.40 12.13
N ASN A 170 16.38 -12.60 10.82
CA ASN A 170 15.34 -12.08 9.92
C ASN A 170 14.19 -13.08 9.87
N ILE A 171 13.03 -12.71 10.39
CA ILE A 171 11.85 -13.58 10.43
C ILE A 171 11.28 -13.94 9.06
N PHE A 172 11.60 -13.16 8.01
CA PHE A 172 11.20 -13.44 6.64
C PHE A 172 12.14 -14.41 5.92
N SER A 173 13.26 -14.75 6.53
CA SER A 173 14.26 -15.64 5.92
C SER A 173 14.42 -16.91 6.70
N ASP A 174 14.47 -18.01 5.99
CA ASP A 174 14.87 -19.32 6.49
C ASP A 174 16.07 -19.87 5.70
N GLU A 175 16.46 -21.11 5.92
CA GLU A 175 17.61 -21.71 5.24
C GLU A 175 17.38 -21.86 3.72
N GLU A 176 16.12 -22.03 3.29
CA GLU A 176 15.77 -22.27 1.89
C GLU A 176 15.71 -20.97 1.09
N ASN A 177 15.19 -19.88 1.69
CA ASN A 177 14.95 -18.61 1.00
C ASN A 177 15.98 -17.52 1.31
N ASN A 178 17.07 -17.92 1.94
CA ASN A 178 18.14 -17.08 2.39
C ASN A 178 18.76 -16.23 1.25
N GLY A 179 18.78 -14.90 1.39
CA GLY A 179 19.24 -13.97 0.36
C GLY A 179 18.28 -13.77 -0.81
N LYS A 180 17.08 -14.32 -0.74
CA LYS A 180 16.02 -14.10 -1.73
C LYS A 180 15.35 -12.75 -1.51
N PRO A 181 15.14 -11.94 -2.55
CA PRO A 181 14.55 -10.61 -2.41
C PRO A 181 13.06 -10.67 -2.13
N PHE A 182 12.60 -9.72 -1.32
CA PHE A 182 11.17 -9.45 -1.14
C PHE A 182 10.89 -7.96 -0.97
N THR A 183 9.65 -7.58 -1.21
CA THR A 183 9.16 -6.22 -0.99
C THR A 183 7.80 -6.29 -0.31
N ILE A 184 7.63 -5.51 0.76
CA ILE A 184 6.37 -5.38 1.48
C ILE A 184 5.96 -3.92 1.50
N LEU A 185 4.74 -3.66 1.03
CA LEU A 185 4.05 -2.39 1.18
C LEU A 185 2.88 -2.59 2.12
N LYS A 186 2.82 -1.78 3.20
CA LYS A 186 1.71 -1.87 4.15
C LYS A 186 1.15 -0.53 4.52
N VAL A 187 -0.10 -0.52 4.94
CA VAL A 187 -0.80 0.62 5.52
C VAL A 187 -1.47 0.20 6.82
N GLY A 188 -1.19 0.97 7.87
CA GLY A 188 -1.71 0.72 9.20
C GLY A 188 -1.11 -0.50 9.88
N GLN A 189 -1.23 -0.53 11.18
CA GLN A 189 -0.83 -1.65 12.04
C GLN A 189 -1.78 -1.71 13.23
N GLU A 190 -1.83 -2.85 13.89
CA GLU A 190 -2.47 -2.92 15.19
C GLU A 190 -1.55 -2.32 16.26
N PRO A 191 -2.09 -1.51 17.19
CA PRO A 191 -1.33 -1.03 18.34
C PRO A 191 -0.82 -2.21 19.16
N LEU A 192 0.46 -2.18 19.53
CA LEU A 192 1.09 -3.21 20.37
C LEU A 192 1.53 -2.61 21.69
N GLU A 193 1.39 -3.36 22.75
CA GLU A 193 1.92 -3.04 24.07
C GLU A 193 3.18 -3.88 24.36
N PRO A 194 4.21 -3.33 25.00
CA PRO A 194 4.34 -1.92 25.33
C PRO A 194 4.68 -1.06 24.12
N HIS A 195 4.32 0.22 24.18
CA HIS A 195 4.64 1.21 23.17
C HIS A 195 6.14 1.25 22.85
N PHE A 196 6.48 1.57 21.59
CA PHE A 196 7.86 1.66 21.11
C PHE A 196 8.64 0.35 20.96
N ASN A 197 8.05 -0.79 21.24
CA ASN A 197 8.67 -2.05 20.87
C ASN A 197 8.68 -2.19 19.36
N PRO A 198 9.82 -2.59 18.77
CA PRO A 198 9.86 -2.89 17.35
C PRO A 198 8.89 -4.01 16.99
N THR A 199 8.17 -3.82 15.88
CA THR A 199 7.28 -4.80 15.29
C THR A 199 7.71 -5.14 13.88
N VAL A 200 7.17 -6.19 13.31
CA VAL A 200 7.36 -6.57 11.91
C VAL A 200 6.02 -6.56 11.21
N GLU A 201 6.04 -6.51 9.90
CA GLU A 201 4.83 -6.63 9.10
C GLU A 201 4.19 -8.00 9.33
N GLU A 202 2.89 -8.00 9.54
CA GLU A 202 2.10 -9.22 9.70
C GLU A 202 0.83 -9.12 8.86
N ILE A 203 0.79 -9.88 7.78
CA ILE A 203 -0.24 -9.78 6.75
C ILE A 203 -1.68 -9.91 7.29
N ASN A 204 -1.87 -10.66 8.36
CA ASN A 204 -3.19 -10.87 8.97
C ASN A 204 -3.61 -9.78 9.96
N LYS A 205 -2.70 -8.89 10.34
CA LYS A 205 -2.94 -7.79 11.29
C LYS A 205 -2.81 -6.41 10.65
N ASP A 206 -2.03 -6.31 9.58
CA ASP A 206 -1.92 -5.08 8.80
C ASP A 206 -3.26 -4.75 8.16
N LYS A 207 -3.70 -3.48 8.19
CA LYS A 207 -5.01 -3.09 7.65
C LYS A 207 -5.11 -3.29 6.14
N SER A 208 -4.00 -3.07 5.43
CA SER A 208 -3.88 -3.36 4.00
C SER A 208 -2.43 -3.58 3.66
N SER A 209 -2.14 -4.59 2.86
CA SER A 209 -0.76 -4.91 2.50
C SER A 209 -0.62 -5.59 1.14
N ILE A 210 0.55 -5.42 0.57
CA ILE A 210 1.00 -6.11 -0.64
C ILE A 210 2.36 -6.73 -0.34
N TYR A 211 2.44 -8.04 -0.43
CA TYR A 211 3.65 -8.81 -0.26
C TYR A 211 4.09 -9.32 -1.62
N MET A 212 5.25 -8.93 -2.08
CA MET A 212 5.92 -9.43 -3.29
C MET A 212 7.13 -10.23 -2.87
N MET A 213 7.04 -11.54 -3.01
CA MET A 213 8.01 -12.51 -2.51
C MET A 213 8.62 -13.30 -3.66
N SER A 214 9.93 -13.51 -3.66
CA SER A 214 10.57 -14.35 -4.69
C SER A 214 10.46 -15.84 -4.38
N ASP A 215 10.55 -16.25 -3.12
CA ASP A 215 10.47 -17.66 -2.68
C ASP A 215 9.98 -17.80 -1.22
N HIS A 216 9.48 -16.73 -0.62
CA HIS A 216 9.06 -16.73 0.77
C HIS A 216 7.63 -17.24 0.91
N LYS A 217 7.39 -18.00 1.94
CA LYS A 217 6.06 -18.37 2.39
C LYS A 217 5.38 -17.17 3.03
N VAL A 218 4.10 -17.01 2.76
CA VAL A 218 3.29 -15.95 3.37
C VAL A 218 2.18 -16.60 4.18
N GLY A 219 2.26 -16.47 5.51
CA GLY A 219 1.30 -17.05 6.46
C GLY A 219 -0.05 -16.35 6.43
N LEU A 220 -0.65 -16.22 5.24
CA LEU A 220 -1.98 -15.65 5.07
C LEU A 220 -3.04 -16.58 5.61
N ILE A 221 -3.92 -16.05 6.47
CA ILE A 221 -5.17 -16.71 6.85
C ILE A 221 -6.22 -16.37 5.78
N GLU A 222 -6.50 -17.33 4.92
CA GLU A 222 -7.46 -17.14 3.84
C GLU A 222 -8.89 -16.99 4.39
N SER A 223 -9.63 -16.01 3.87
CA SER A 223 -10.97 -15.69 4.34
C SER A 223 -12.02 -16.75 3.96
N ASN A 224 -11.74 -17.58 2.95
CA ASN A 224 -12.58 -18.69 2.55
C ASN A 224 -11.72 -19.89 2.16
N VAL A 225 -11.64 -20.87 3.06
CA VAL A 225 -10.86 -22.12 2.88
C VAL A 225 -11.67 -23.25 2.26
N ASN A 226 -12.99 -23.09 2.11
CA ASN A 226 -13.87 -24.11 1.55
C ASN A 226 -13.99 -23.93 0.04
N ILE A 227 -12.98 -24.32 -0.70
CA ILE A 227 -13.01 -24.30 -2.17
C ILE A 227 -13.69 -25.59 -2.65
N LEU A 228 -15.01 -25.65 -2.54
CA LEU A 228 -15.81 -26.83 -2.86
C LEU A 228 -15.82 -27.20 -4.36
N GLY A 229 -15.27 -26.34 -5.20
CA GLY A 229 -15.20 -26.58 -6.66
C GLY A 229 -14.04 -27.43 -7.12
N TYR A 230 -13.11 -27.76 -6.24
CA TYR A 230 -11.96 -28.61 -6.56
C TYR A 230 -12.23 -30.05 -6.19
N LYS A 231 -11.65 -30.98 -6.96
CA LYS A 231 -11.56 -32.37 -6.52
C LYS A 231 -10.62 -32.49 -5.34
N PRO A 232 -10.89 -33.36 -4.37
CA PRO A 232 -9.96 -33.60 -3.29
C PRO A 232 -8.55 -33.94 -3.80
N GLY A 233 -7.56 -33.14 -3.43
CA GLY A 233 -6.17 -33.30 -3.88
C GLY A 233 -5.74 -32.47 -5.10
N ASP A 234 -6.69 -31.75 -5.73
CA ASP A 234 -6.43 -30.82 -6.84
C ASP A 234 -6.51 -29.34 -6.38
N GLU A 235 -6.65 -29.10 -5.08
CA GLU A 235 -6.70 -27.75 -4.52
C GLU A 235 -5.35 -27.05 -4.74
N PRO A 236 -5.35 -25.73 -5.05
CA PRO A 236 -4.12 -24.98 -5.18
C PRO A 236 -3.38 -24.88 -3.84
N ASP A 237 -2.07 -24.79 -3.89
CA ASP A 237 -1.26 -24.48 -2.71
C ASP A 237 -1.69 -23.15 -2.09
N THR A 238 -1.77 -23.11 -0.76
CA THR A 238 -1.97 -21.85 -0.02
C THR A 238 -0.76 -20.93 -0.18
N ALA A 239 -0.90 -19.64 0.15
CA ALA A 239 0.20 -18.71 0.13
C ALA A 239 1.36 -19.11 1.06
N GLU A 240 1.08 -19.92 2.10
CA GLU A 240 2.07 -20.48 3.02
C GLU A 240 2.75 -21.75 2.45
N ALA A 241 2.02 -22.56 1.70
CA ALA A 241 2.55 -23.80 1.15
C ALA A 241 3.32 -23.59 -0.16
N TYR A 242 2.95 -22.55 -0.92
CA TYR A 242 3.52 -22.31 -2.23
C TYR A 242 5.01 -21.93 -2.15
N LYS A 243 5.81 -22.61 -2.98
CA LYS A 243 7.26 -22.41 -3.09
C LYS A 243 7.58 -21.79 -4.45
N GLY A 244 7.64 -20.49 -4.50
CA GLY A 244 7.96 -19.77 -5.73
C GLY A 244 7.59 -18.30 -5.65
N PRO A 245 7.85 -17.51 -6.70
CA PRO A 245 7.50 -16.12 -6.73
C PRO A 245 5.99 -15.91 -6.60
N GLN A 246 5.56 -15.13 -5.60
CA GLN A 246 4.15 -14.84 -5.37
C GLN A 246 3.91 -13.37 -5.01
N ILE A 247 2.73 -12.88 -5.34
CA ILE A 247 2.22 -11.59 -4.90
C ILE A 247 0.93 -11.85 -4.12
N VAL A 248 0.92 -11.44 -2.86
CA VAL A 248 -0.25 -11.55 -1.98
C VAL A 248 -0.74 -10.16 -1.66
N ILE A 249 -2.02 -9.90 -1.91
CA ILE A 249 -2.69 -8.63 -1.61
C ILE A 249 -3.77 -8.92 -0.57
N ASN A 250 -3.66 -8.30 0.60
CA ASN A 250 -4.60 -8.49 1.69
C ASN A 250 -5.19 -7.16 2.19
N SER A 251 -6.50 -7.12 2.31
CA SER A 251 -7.25 -5.97 2.85
C SER A 251 -8.70 -6.40 3.11
N ASP A 252 -9.43 -5.65 3.93
CA ASP A 252 -10.87 -5.85 4.15
C ASP A 252 -11.69 -5.74 2.85
N ARG A 253 -11.23 -4.97 1.89
CA ARG A 253 -11.88 -4.80 0.59
C ARG A 253 -10.87 -4.56 -0.53
N LEU A 254 -11.03 -5.30 -1.62
CA LEU A 254 -10.31 -5.08 -2.87
C LEU A 254 -11.27 -4.61 -3.96
N PHE A 255 -10.86 -3.60 -4.72
CA PHE A 255 -11.62 -3.06 -5.84
C PHE A 255 -10.72 -2.89 -7.06
N PHE A 256 -11.04 -3.60 -8.14
CA PHE A 256 -10.33 -3.50 -9.41
C PHE A 256 -11.20 -2.73 -10.39
N ASN A 257 -10.75 -1.58 -10.85
CA ASN A 257 -11.49 -0.73 -11.77
C ASN A 257 -10.59 -0.24 -12.91
N ALA A 258 -10.98 -0.54 -14.15
CA ALA A 258 -10.42 0.09 -15.32
C ALA A 258 -11.38 1.20 -15.79
N ARG A 259 -10.89 2.43 -15.88
CA ARG A 259 -11.76 3.59 -16.15
C ARG A 259 -12.17 3.68 -17.63
N GLU A 260 -11.31 3.28 -18.53
CA GLU A 260 -11.52 3.48 -19.98
C GLU A 260 -11.41 2.17 -20.77
N GLU A 261 -10.72 1.16 -20.24
CA GLU A 261 -10.43 -0.09 -20.95
C GLU A 261 -10.91 -1.30 -20.13
N SER A 262 -10.23 -2.39 -20.25
CA SER A 262 -10.63 -3.69 -19.70
C SER A 262 -9.78 -4.11 -18.50
N VAL A 263 -10.33 -4.95 -17.63
CA VAL A 263 -9.57 -5.74 -16.65
C VAL A 263 -9.40 -7.13 -17.20
N PHE A 264 -8.16 -7.59 -17.39
CA PHE A 264 -7.81 -8.95 -17.78
C PHE A 264 -7.25 -9.73 -16.61
N ILE A 265 -7.79 -10.92 -16.37
CA ILE A 265 -7.24 -11.86 -15.40
C ILE A 265 -6.93 -13.15 -16.18
N SER A 266 -5.67 -13.56 -16.20
CA SER A 266 -5.22 -14.73 -16.93
C SER A 266 -4.30 -15.59 -16.07
N GLY A 267 -4.65 -16.84 -15.89
CA GLY A 267 -3.83 -17.87 -15.27
C GLY A 267 -3.48 -18.94 -16.29
N LYS A 268 -2.28 -19.50 -16.22
CA LYS A 268 -1.87 -20.60 -17.11
C LYS A 268 -2.66 -21.88 -16.81
N GLU A 269 -2.83 -22.18 -15.55
CA GLU A 269 -3.46 -23.43 -15.10
C GLU A 269 -4.89 -23.18 -14.65
N GLU A 270 -5.12 -22.19 -13.79
CA GLU A 270 -6.43 -21.92 -13.23
C GLU A 270 -6.64 -20.48 -12.79
N ILE A 271 -7.90 -20.12 -12.59
CA ILE A 271 -8.34 -18.91 -11.90
C ILE A 271 -9.41 -19.33 -10.90
N GLY A 272 -9.08 -19.27 -9.60
CA GLY A 272 -9.98 -19.59 -8.50
C GLY A 272 -10.73 -18.34 -8.01
N LEU A 273 -12.05 -18.44 -7.85
CA LEU A 273 -12.89 -17.43 -7.21
C LEU A 273 -13.70 -18.09 -6.10
N ALA A 274 -13.46 -17.71 -4.86
CA ALA A 274 -14.18 -18.27 -3.71
C ALA A 274 -14.81 -17.13 -2.89
N ALA A 275 -16.10 -17.20 -2.66
CA ALA A 275 -16.87 -16.24 -1.86
C ALA A 275 -18.25 -16.83 -1.53
N ASP A 276 -18.92 -16.28 -0.52
CA ASP A 276 -20.32 -16.62 -0.25
C ASP A 276 -21.23 -16.33 -1.44
N LYS A 277 -20.92 -15.30 -2.22
CA LYS A 277 -21.67 -14.92 -3.42
C LYS A 277 -20.73 -14.44 -4.52
N ILE A 278 -20.87 -15.01 -5.71
CA ILE A 278 -20.19 -14.56 -6.92
C ILE A 278 -21.28 -14.10 -7.89
N VAL A 279 -21.18 -12.83 -8.33
CA VAL A 279 -22.15 -12.21 -9.26
C VAL A 279 -21.43 -11.79 -10.52
N PHE A 280 -21.86 -12.32 -11.67
CA PHE A 280 -21.42 -11.86 -12.98
C PHE A 280 -22.53 -11.01 -13.58
N ASN A 281 -22.25 -9.74 -13.87
CA ASN A 281 -23.19 -8.81 -14.47
C ASN A 281 -22.58 -8.20 -15.73
N GLY A 282 -23.16 -8.47 -16.86
CA GLY A 282 -22.78 -7.89 -18.16
C GLY A 282 -24.00 -7.25 -18.83
N ASN A 283 -23.86 -6.04 -19.36
CA ASN A 283 -24.95 -5.33 -20.03
C ASN A 283 -25.36 -6.02 -21.35
N GLU A 284 -24.41 -6.64 -22.05
CA GLU A 284 -24.66 -7.29 -23.32
C GLU A 284 -24.70 -8.80 -23.16
N TYR A 285 -23.67 -9.41 -22.61
CA TYR A 285 -23.61 -10.86 -22.36
C TYR A 285 -22.58 -11.23 -21.31
N VAL A 286 -22.69 -12.41 -20.77
CA VAL A 286 -21.66 -13.13 -20.03
C VAL A 286 -21.31 -14.37 -20.82
N GLY A 287 -20.10 -14.44 -21.35
CA GLY A 287 -19.62 -15.59 -22.13
C GLY A 287 -18.86 -16.58 -21.25
N MET A 288 -19.16 -17.86 -21.38
CA MET A 288 -18.40 -18.95 -20.80
C MET A 288 -18.11 -19.97 -21.90
N ASP A 289 -16.84 -20.19 -22.21
CA ASP A 289 -16.41 -21.17 -23.20
C ASP A 289 -15.46 -22.20 -22.58
N ALA A 290 -15.86 -23.42 -22.52
CA ALA A 290 -15.07 -24.53 -21.97
C ALA A 290 -15.50 -25.86 -22.59
N LYS A 291 -14.61 -26.88 -22.59
CA LYS A 291 -14.97 -28.22 -22.98
C LYS A 291 -16.05 -28.81 -22.07
N ARG A 292 -16.03 -28.46 -20.78
CA ARG A 292 -17.01 -28.90 -19.77
C ARG A 292 -17.32 -27.72 -18.85
N ILE A 293 -18.56 -27.57 -18.48
CA ILE A 293 -19.04 -26.59 -17.48
C ILE A 293 -19.81 -27.40 -16.43
N PHE A 294 -19.32 -27.35 -15.20
CA PHE A 294 -19.95 -27.99 -14.05
C PHE A 294 -20.76 -26.96 -13.26
N LEU A 295 -22.00 -27.28 -12.93
CA LEU A 295 -22.91 -26.43 -12.19
C LEU A 295 -23.50 -27.23 -11.03
N GLY A 296 -23.24 -26.76 -9.80
CA GLY A 296 -23.78 -27.37 -8.57
C GLY A 296 -22.69 -28.02 -7.70
N THR A 297 -23.09 -28.39 -6.49
CA THR A 297 -22.20 -29.00 -5.49
C THR A 297 -21.81 -30.39 -5.96
N ASN A 298 -20.50 -30.70 -5.96
CA ASN A 298 -19.92 -31.98 -6.41
C ASN A 298 -20.25 -32.36 -7.87
N SER A 299 -20.59 -31.39 -8.72
CA SER A 299 -20.94 -31.61 -10.12
C SER A 299 -19.80 -32.19 -10.96
N TYR A 300 -18.56 -32.18 -10.46
CA TYR A 300 -17.41 -32.80 -11.08
C TYR A 300 -17.44 -34.35 -11.02
N ASP A 301 -18.19 -34.93 -10.08
CA ASP A 301 -18.38 -36.39 -9.96
C ASP A 301 -19.49 -36.92 -10.87
N GLU A 302 -20.37 -36.03 -11.36
CA GLU A 302 -21.49 -36.38 -12.21
C GLU A 302 -21.32 -35.75 -13.61
N ASP A 303 -21.30 -36.55 -14.64
CA ASP A 303 -21.07 -36.12 -16.03
C ASP A 303 -22.34 -35.48 -16.63
N GLU A 304 -22.96 -34.51 -15.92
CA GLU A 304 -24.14 -33.78 -16.36
C GLU A 304 -23.77 -32.48 -17.08
N PRO A 305 -23.82 -32.43 -18.41
CA PRO A 305 -23.49 -31.20 -19.15
C PRO A 305 -24.57 -30.13 -18.99
N ALA A 306 -24.17 -28.86 -18.91
CA ALA A 306 -25.10 -27.74 -18.95
C ALA A 306 -25.87 -27.71 -20.28
N LEU A 307 -27.20 -27.58 -20.20
CA LEU A 307 -28.09 -27.59 -21.36
C LEU A 307 -27.82 -26.37 -22.27
N LYS A 308 -27.63 -26.60 -23.55
CA LYS A 308 -27.58 -25.54 -24.58
C LYS A 308 -28.99 -25.02 -24.84
N GLY A 309 -29.33 -23.83 -24.29
CA GLY A 309 -30.69 -23.32 -24.25
C GLY A 309 -31.43 -23.29 -25.59
N ALA A 310 -30.79 -22.88 -26.69
CA ALA A 310 -31.42 -22.85 -28.02
C ALA A 310 -31.73 -24.27 -28.54
N THR A 311 -30.79 -25.19 -28.44
CA THR A 311 -30.98 -26.61 -28.87
C THR A 311 -32.03 -27.31 -28.03
N THR A 312 -32.03 -27.10 -26.72
CA THR A 312 -33.04 -27.67 -25.82
C THR A 312 -34.42 -27.08 -26.08
N LYS A 313 -34.53 -25.77 -26.32
CA LYS A 313 -35.79 -25.14 -26.70
C LYS A 313 -36.33 -25.69 -28.01
N GLN A 314 -35.50 -25.92 -29.01
CA GLN A 314 -35.91 -26.54 -30.28
C GLN A 314 -36.40 -27.96 -30.06
N TRP A 315 -35.66 -28.78 -29.32
CA TRP A 315 -36.05 -30.16 -29.02
C TRP A 315 -37.37 -30.23 -28.24
N LEU A 316 -37.58 -29.35 -27.25
CA LEU A 316 -38.84 -29.28 -26.53
C LEU A 316 -40.00 -28.84 -27.44
N ASN A 317 -39.80 -27.87 -28.30
CA ASN A 317 -40.83 -27.47 -29.27
C ASN A 317 -41.20 -28.60 -30.22
N ASP A 318 -40.21 -29.34 -30.71
CA ASP A 318 -40.43 -30.51 -31.58
C ASP A 318 -41.17 -31.60 -30.84
N LEU A 319 -40.83 -31.86 -29.57
CA LEU A 319 -41.53 -32.81 -28.71
C LEU A 319 -43.00 -32.41 -28.49
N VAL A 320 -43.25 -31.13 -28.14
CA VAL A 320 -44.63 -30.63 -27.98
C VAL A 320 -45.42 -30.78 -29.28
N THR A 321 -44.84 -30.39 -30.40
CA THR A 321 -45.48 -30.57 -31.71
C THR A 321 -45.80 -32.01 -32.02
N TYR A 322 -44.91 -32.94 -31.73
CA TYR A 322 -45.16 -34.38 -31.91
C TYR A 322 -46.29 -34.89 -30.99
N LEU A 323 -46.34 -34.47 -29.73
CA LEU A 323 -47.40 -34.80 -28.78
C LEU A 323 -48.76 -34.26 -29.23
N ASP A 324 -48.82 -33.03 -29.75
CA ASP A 324 -50.04 -32.43 -30.28
C ASP A 324 -50.55 -33.19 -31.49
N LEU A 325 -49.68 -33.52 -32.43
CA LEU A 325 -50.04 -34.37 -33.60
C LEU A 325 -50.55 -35.73 -33.19
N THR A 326 -49.91 -36.36 -32.20
CA THR A 326 -50.34 -37.68 -31.69
C THR A 326 -51.72 -37.59 -31.01
N ALA A 327 -51.93 -36.48 -30.21
CA ALA A 327 -53.25 -36.25 -29.58
C ALA A 327 -54.33 -36.02 -30.62
N GLN A 328 -54.07 -35.31 -31.71
CA GLN A 328 -54.98 -35.10 -32.80
C GLN A 328 -55.36 -36.41 -33.49
N VAL A 329 -54.36 -37.29 -33.77
CA VAL A 329 -54.63 -38.61 -34.34
C VAL A 329 -55.45 -39.49 -33.42
N LEU A 330 -55.20 -39.48 -32.12
CA LEU A 330 -55.96 -40.23 -31.13
C LEU A 330 -57.36 -39.67 -30.86
N SER A 331 -57.57 -38.40 -31.11
CA SER A 331 -58.90 -37.75 -30.92
C SER A 331 -59.89 -37.98 -32.07
N VAL A 332 -59.40 -38.53 -33.19
CA VAL A 332 -60.28 -38.98 -34.30
C VAL A 332 -60.93 -40.25 -33.84
N THR A 333 -62.03 -40.17 -33.10
CA THR A 333 -62.93 -41.36 -32.90
C THR A 333 -63.56 -41.71 -34.23
N PRO A 334 -63.43 -42.96 -34.70
CA PRO A 334 -64.18 -43.41 -35.90
C PRO A 334 -65.66 -43.21 -35.62
N PRO A 335 -66.42 -42.71 -36.58
CA PRO A 335 -67.89 -42.61 -36.43
C PRO A 335 -68.48 -43.94 -35.98
N ALA A 336 -69.31 -43.91 -34.95
CA ALA A 336 -69.96 -45.05 -34.37
C ALA A 336 -70.76 -45.75 -35.49
N GLY A 337 -70.32 -46.95 -35.89
CA GLY A 337 -71.07 -47.78 -36.89
C GLY A 337 -70.27 -48.30 -38.08
N THR A 338 -68.98 -48.07 -38.23
CA THR A 338 -68.17 -48.75 -39.24
C THR A 338 -67.56 -50.02 -38.66
N PRO A 339 -67.99 -51.25 -39.10
CA PRO A 339 -67.37 -52.47 -38.66
C PRO A 339 -65.97 -52.56 -39.27
N PHE A 340 -64.99 -52.91 -38.44
CA PHE A 340 -63.68 -53.31 -38.93
C PHE A 340 -63.87 -54.54 -39.86
N ALA A 341 -63.55 -54.32 -41.13
CA ALA A 341 -63.40 -55.42 -42.09
C ALA A 341 -62.03 -56.03 -41.97
#